data_2f65375cdf83a1aacda8ac9e7aace169
#
_entry.id   2f65375cdf83a1aacda8ac9e7aace169
#
_cell.length_a   1.000
_cell.length_b   1.000
_cell.length_c   1.000
_cell.angle_alpha   90.00
_cell.angle_beta   90.00
_cell.angle_gamma   90.00
#
_symmetry.space_group_name_H-M   'P 1'
#
loop_
_entity.id
_entity.type
_entity.pdbx_description
1 polymer ?
#
loop_
_entity_poly.entity_id
_entity_poly.type
_entity_poly.pdbx_seq_one_letter_code
_entity_poly.pdbx_strand_id
1 'polypeptide(L)'
;MITTIVVPLDGSELSHGALPIANELAAALDSSVMLLASGWGSTVEELQAYLNDKATTLTVPFDTSVVPDTFPATAIAAAVQGTEDAIVMATHGRTGFGKALLGSVSEDVLKRSDHPVLLVGPGAKAFTSFKNTTMVVTTDGSPISAMILPRAARWAKALSMSVVVLSATAAGGSPLGGAEPDALANAVESAVAFFTREGIEARAETVIGADAADAVAEWANTNNAAMVAMATHGRGGLARTALGSTTMRTVHNCHCPVLVQKPVG
;
A
#
# COMPACT_ATOMS: atom_id res chain seq x y z
N MET A 1 -5.82 8.20 14.59
CA MET A 1 -6.83 7.75 13.60
C MET A 1 -6.50 8.50 12.32
N ILE A 2 -6.57 7.88 11.14
CA ILE A 2 -6.28 8.55 9.87
C ILE A 2 -7.31 9.65 9.68
N THR A 3 -6.85 10.88 9.41
CA THR A 3 -7.71 12.06 9.29
C THR A 3 -7.84 12.52 7.85
N THR A 4 -6.76 12.43 7.09
CA THR A 4 -6.73 12.86 5.69
C THR A 4 -6.05 11.78 4.83
N ILE A 5 -6.65 11.49 3.69
CA ILE A 5 -6.09 10.61 2.66
C ILE A 5 -5.67 11.49 1.48
N VAL A 6 -4.36 11.64 1.28
CA VAL A 6 -3.81 12.39 0.15
C VAL A 6 -3.77 11.50 -1.09
N VAL A 7 -4.40 11.96 -2.17
CA VAL A 7 -4.46 11.26 -3.46
C VAL A 7 -3.82 12.13 -4.54
N PRO A 8 -2.58 11.85 -4.91
CA PRO A 8 -1.92 12.57 -6.00
C PRO A 8 -2.46 12.10 -7.36
N LEU A 9 -2.78 13.07 -8.22
CA LEU A 9 -3.29 12.85 -9.56
C LEU A 9 -2.41 13.58 -10.58
N ASP A 10 -2.04 12.89 -11.66
CA ASP A 10 -1.19 13.43 -12.74
C ASP A 10 -1.91 13.56 -14.09
N GLY A 11 -3.22 13.32 -14.13
CA GLY A 11 -4.04 13.35 -15.32
C GLY A 11 -4.04 12.05 -16.12
N SER A 12 -3.34 11.01 -15.69
CA SER A 12 -3.40 9.68 -16.35
C SER A 12 -4.59 8.86 -15.84
N GLU A 13 -5.12 7.99 -16.70
CA GLU A 13 -6.14 7.01 -16.30
C GLU A 13 -5.68 6.09 -15.16
N LEU A 14 -4.39 5.77 -15.12
CA LEU A 14 -3.83 4.93 -14.06
C LEU A 14 -3.88 5.64 -12.70
N SER A 15 -3.61 6.94 -12.64
CA SER A 15 -3.72 7.70 -11.39
C SER A 15 -5.16 7.76 -10.89
N HIS A 16 -6.14 7.79 -11.79
CA HIS A 16 -7.57 7.78 -11.44
C HIS A 16 -7.99 6.48 -10.74
N GLY A 17 -7.30 5.36 -10.97
CA GLY A 17 -7.56 4.09 -10.28
C GLY A 17 -7.41 4.15 -8.77
N ALA A 18 -6.71 5.14 -8.23
CA ALA A 18 -6.60 5.37 -6.79
C ALA A 18 -7.86 6.00 -6.18
N LEU A 19 -8.67 6.72 -6.96
CA LEU A 19 -9.84 7.47 -6.46
C LEU A 19 -10.91 6.58 -5.79
N PRO A 20 -11.43 5.51 -6.43
CA PRO A 20 -12.44 4.67 -5.80
C PRO A 20 -11.92 4.00 -4.52
N ILE A 21 -10.65 3.62 -4.50
CA ILE A 21 -10.01 3.00 -3.33
C ILE A 21 -9.88 4.01 -2.19
N ALA A 22 -9.45 5.23 -2.49
CA ALA A 22 -9.33 6.30 -1.49
C ALA A 22 -10.70 6.73 -0.94
N ASN A 23 -11.72 6.82 -1.81
CA ASN A 23 -13.09 7.13 -1.40
C ASN A 23 -13.65 6.10 -0.42
N GLU A 24 -13.58 4.81 -0.76
CA GLU A 24 -14.05 3.73 0.11
C GLU A 24 -13.25 3.64 1.42
N LEU A 25 -11.94 3.86 1.35
CA LEU A 25 -11.09 3.89 2.55
C LEU A 25 -11.45 5.06 3.46
N ALA A 26 -11.65 6.25 2.90
CA ALA A 26 -12.07 7.43 3.65
C ALA A 26 -13.43 7.24 4.30
N ALA A 27 -14.40 6.69 3.57
CA ALA A 27 -15.71 6.35 4.09
C ALA A 27 -15.64 5.34 5.26
N ALA A 28 -14.76 4.34 5.13
CA ALA A 28 -14.56 3.35 6.18
C ALA A 28 -13.88 3.92 7.44
N LEU A 29 -13.03 4.93 7.30
CA LEU A 29 -12.25 5.54 8.38
C LEU A 29 -12.88 6.81 8.96
N ASP A 30 -14.00 7.28 8.40
CA ASP A 30 -14.61 8.58 8.72
C ASP A 30 -13.61 9.74 8.56
N SER A 31 -12.89 9.73 7.43
CA SER A 31 -11.83 10.67 7.09
C SER A 31 -12.14 11.45 5.80
N SER A 32 -11.34 12.46 5.50
CA SER A 32 -11.45 13.23 4.26
C SER A 32 -10.43 12.79 3.21
N VAL A 33 -10.70 13.14 1.94
CA VAL A 33 -9.79 12.98 0.82
C VAL A 33 -9.22 14.35 0.43
N MET A 34 -7.91 14.44 0.25
CA MET A 34 -7.25 15.58 -0.38
C MET A 34 -6.74 15.17 -1.76
N LEU A 35 -7.36 15.70 -2.81
CA LEU A 35 -6.84 15.54 -4.18
C LEU A 35 -5.70 16.52 -4.42
N LEU A 36 -4.56 16.02 -4.88
CA LEU A 36 -3.38 16.84 -5.11
C LEU A 36 -2.93 16.73 -6.56
N ALA A 37 -2.72 17.87 -7.22
CA ALA A 37 -2.05 17.96 -8.51
C ALA A 37 -0.81 18.86 -8.41
N SER A 38 0.28 18.43 -9.04
CA SER A 38 1.55 19.13 -9.08
C SER A 38 2.25 18.88 -10.40
N GLY A 39 2.98 19.85 -10.88
CA GLY A 39 3.79 19.70 -12.11
C GLY A 39 4.05 21.02 -12.80
N TRP A 40 4.67 20.89 -13.99
CA TRP A 40 5.02 22.01 -14.87
C TRP A 40 4.19 21.97 -16.15
N GLY A 41 3.97 23.15 -16.75
CA GLY A 41 3.35 23.29 -18.06
C GLY A 41 1.82 23.34 -18.07
N SER A 42 1.17 23.32 -16.90
CA SER A 42 -0.26 23.60 -16.73
C SER A 42 -0.45 24.80 -15.81
N THR A 43 -1.47 25.60 -16.05
CA THR A 43 -1.82 26.71 -15.15
C THR A 43 -2.50 26.17 -13.87
N VAL A 44 -2.52 27.02 -12.84
CA VAL A 44 -3.22 26.71 -11.58
C VAL A 44 -4.70 26.46 -11.86
N GLU A 45 -5.29 27.29 -12.72
CA GLU A 45 -6.71 27.20 -13.10
C GLU A 45 -7.03 25.88 -13.80
N GLU A 46 -6.18 25.42 -14.72
CA GLU A 46 -6.35 24.13 -15.42
C GLU A 46 -6.27 22.95 -14.44
N LEU A 47 -5.26 22.96 -13.56
CA LEU A 47 -5.10 21.90 -12.55
C LEU A 47 -6.26 21.92 -11.54
N GLN A 48 -6.73 23.10 -11.14
CA GLN A 48 -7.86 23.22 -10.23
C GLN A 48 -9.16 22.73 -10.87
N ALA A 49 -9.41 23.08 -12.12
CA ALA A 49 -10.58 22.60 -12.86
C ALA A 49 -10.55 21.06 -13.01
N TYR A 50 -9.38 20.50 -13.31
CA TYR A 50 -9.18 19.07 -13.37
C TYR A 50 -9.46 18.37 -12.02
N LEU A 51 -8.92 18.88 -10.90
CA LEU A 51 -9.19 18.31 -9.59
C LEU A 51 -10.67 18.41 -9.19
N ASN A 52 -11.33 19.54 -9.51
CA ASN A 52 -12.74 19.73 -9.24
C ASN A 52 -13.60 18.72 -10.04
N ASP A 53 -13.26 18.44 -11.30
CA ASP A 53 -13.91 17.39 -12.11
C ASP A 53 -13.79 16.02 -11.40
N LYS A 54 -12.57 15.64 -11.00
CA LYS A 54 -12.35 14.35 -10.34
C LYS A 54 -13.00 14.25 -8.97
N ALA A 55 -13.09 15.35 -8.22
CA ALA A 55 -13.74 15.40 -6.92
C ALA A 55 -15.24 15.07 -7.00
N THR A 56 -15.89 15.27 -8.16
CA THR A 56 -17.31 14.91 -8.36
C THR A 56 -17.57 13.40 -8.19
N THR A 57 -16.54 12.57 -8.27
CA THR A 57 -16.65 11.11 -8.08
C THR A 57 -16.58 10.70 -6.60
N LEU A 58 -16.22 11.61 -5.71
CA LEU A 58 -16.09 11.33 -4.27
C LEU A 58 -17.45 11.49 -3.56
N THR A 59 -17.69 10.63 -2.59
CA THR A 59 -18.89 10.63 -1.74
C THR A 59 -18.59 11.02 -0.28
N VAL A 60 -17.31 11.28 0.02
CA VAL A 60 -16.79 11.68 1.33
C VAL A 60 -16.38 13.15 1.31
N PRO A 61 -16.15 13.79 2.47
CA PRO A 61 -15.56 15.12 2.52
C PRO A 61 -14.23 15.17 1.79
N PHE A 62 -14.00 16.22 1.02
CA PHE A 62 -12.75 16.38 0.28
C PHE A 62 -12.27 17.83 0.23
N ASP A 63 -10.97 17.95 -0.02
CA ASP A 63 -10.28 19.18 -0.38
C ASP A 63 -9.46 18.98 -1.64
N THR A 64 -9.07 20.08 -2.28
CA THR A 64 -8.17 20.06 -3.45
C THR A 64 -6.95 20.94 -3.20
N SER A 65 -5.79 20.48 -3.65
CA SER A 65 -4.52 21.21 -3.53
C SER A 65 -3.78 21.22 -4.86
N VAL A 66 -3.49 22.41 -5.36
CA VAL A 66 -2.66 22.62 -6.56
C VAL A 66 -1.31 23.18 -6.13
N VAL A 67 -0.23 22.49 -6.48
CA VAL A 67 1.15 22.92 -6.16
C VAL A 67 1.93 23.01 -7.48
N PRO A 68 1.84 24.16 -8.19
CA PRO A 68 2.53 24.33 -9.47
C PRO A 68 4.04 24.38 -9.28
N ASP A 69 4.77 24.16 -10.36
CA ASP A 69 6.24 24.30 -10.46
C ASP A 69 7.04 23.57 -9.36
N THR A 70 6.46 22.47 -8.86
CA THR A 70 7.05 21.67 -7.79
C THR A 70 7.15 20.21 -8.21
N PHE A 71 8.24 19.55 -7.79
CA PHE A 71 8.38 18.11 -7.98
C PHE A 71 7.23 17.37 -7.28
N PRO A 72 6.48 16.49 -7.97
CA PRO A 72 5.30 15.83 -7.42
C PRO A 72 5.58 15.13 -6.09
N ALA A 73 6.67 14.39 -5.97
CA ALA A 73 7.02 13.72 -4.71
C ALA A 73 7.27 14.68 -3.54
N THR A 74 7.80 15.87 -3.82
CA THR A 74 8.00 16.92 -2.80
C THR A 74 6.65 17.51 -2.38
N ALA A 75 5.78 17.83 -3.35
CA ALA A 75 4.44 18.33 -3.07
C ALA A 75 3.61 17.32 -2.24
N ILE A 76 3.65 16.03 -2.62
CA ILE A 76 2.95 14.96 -1.92
C ILE A 76 3.46 14.81 -0.48
N ALA A 77 4.79 14.78 -0.28
CA ALA A 77 5.38 14.67 1.05
C ALA A 77 5.07 15.88 1.95
N ALA A 78 4.96 17.07 1.36
CA ALA A 78 4.59 18.30 2.09
C ALA A 78 3.09 18.37 2.41
N ALA A 79 2.23 17.70 1.64
CA ALA A 79 0.79 17.69 1.86
C ALA A 79 0.37 16.80 3.04
N VAL A 80 1.19 15.81 3.39
CA VAL A 80 0.96 14.91 4.54
C VAL A 80 1.57 15.55 5.78
N GLN A 81 0.78 16.28 6.55
CA GLN A 81 1.27 17.05 7.71
C GLN A 81 0.90 16.43 9.05
N GLY A 82 -0.23 15.72 9.10
CA GLY A 82 -0.68 15.03 10.30
C GLY A 82 0.02 13.68 10.46
N THR A 83 0.41 13.31 11.68
CA THR A 83 1.02 12.00 11.98
C THR A 83 0.13 10.82 11.58
N GLU A 84 -1.14 11.09 11.38
CA GLU A 84 -2.19 10.11 11.07
C GLU A 84 -2.70 10.23 9.62
N ASP A 85 -2.06 11.04 8.78
CA ASP A 85 -2.41 11.14 7.37
C ASP A 85 -1.84 9.94 6.59
N ALA A 86 -2.49 9.60 5.47
CA ALA A 86 -2.06 8.51 4.59
C ALA A 86 -2.01 8.98 3.13
N ILE A 87 -1.20 8.32 2.33
CA ILE A 87 -1.13 8.54 0.89
C ILE A 87 -1.73 7.32 0.20
N VAL A 88 -2.68 7.53 -0.70
CA VAL A 88 -3.20 6.51 -1.62
C VAL A 88 -2.84 6.91 -3.04
N MET A 89 -1.99 6.12 -3.70
CA MET A 89 -1.50 6.50 -5.01
C MET A 89 -1.32 5.30 -5.95
N ALA A 90 -1.54 5.54 -7.22
CA ALA A 90 -1.20 4.56 -8.26
C ALA A 90 0.31 4.39 -8.41
N THR A 91 0.74 3.19 -8.77
CA THR A 91 2.17 2.88 -8.95
C THR A 91 2.76 3.48 -10.22
N HIS A 92 1.94 3.83 -11.20
CA HIS A 92 2.35 4.41 -12.50
C HIS A 92 1.48 5.61 -12.83
N GLY A 93 2.06 6.58 -13.51
CA GLY A 93 1.38 7.72 -14.09
C GLY A 93 1.52 7.72 -15.62
N ARG A 94 1.70 8.91 -16.22
CA ARG A 94 1.73 9.15 -17.68
C ARG A 94 2.72 8.29 -18.47
N THR A 95 3.76 7.76 -17.87
CA THR A 95 4.84 7.02 -18.54
C THR A 95 4.71 5.49 -18.43
N GLY A 96 3.61 4.98 -17.90
CA GLY A 96 3.40 3.59 -17.52
C GLY A 96 3.29 2.61 -18.70
N PHE A 97 4.40 2.27 -19.35
CA PHE A 97 4.47 1.17 -20.30
C PHE A 97 5.46 0.09 -19.84
N GLY A 98 4.90 -1.07 -19.53
CA GLY A 98 5.54 -2.38 -19.61
C GLY A 98 6.66 -2.68 -18.62
N LYS A 99 6.46 -3.70 -17.82
CA LYS A 99 7.25 -4.34 -16.75
C LYS A 99 6.95 -3.77 -15.37
N ALA A 100 6.98 -4.65 -14.37
CA ALA A 100 6.75 -4.40 -12.95
C ALA A 100 7.79 -3.40 -12.36
N LEU A 101 7.71 -2.14 -12.77
CA LEU A 101 8.56 -1.05 -12.28
C LEU A 101 7.66 -0.02 -11.61
N LEU A 102 8.06 0.44 -10.45
CA LEU A 102 7.42 1.56 -9.77
C LEU A 102 7.71 2.85 -10.55
N GLY A 103 6.70 3.70 -10.71
CA GLY A 103 6.91 5.03 -11.31
C GLY A 103 7.83 5.89 -10.45
N SER A 104 8.59 6.78 -11.09
CA SER A 104 9.58 7.63 -10.40
C SER A 104 8.99 8.45 -9.25
N VAL A 105 7.76 8.96 -9.42
CA VAL A 105 7.07 9.72 -8.36
C VAL A 105 6.76 8.82 -7.16
N SER A 106 6.20 7.63 -7.39
CA SER A 106 5.88 6.68 -6.31
C SER A 106 7.14 6.21 -5.58
N GLU A 107 8.23 5.98 -6.32
CA GLU A 107 9.53 5.63 -5.73
C GLU A 107 10.07 6.76 -4.84
N ASP A 108 10.00 8.00 -5.30
CA ASP A 108 10.48 9.17 -4.55
C ASP A 108 9.60 9.48 -3.34
N VAL A 109 8.28 9.28 -3.43
CA VAL A 109 7.36 9.38 -2.28
C VAL A 109 7.75 8.38 -1.20
N LEU A 110 7.95 7.11 -1.56
CA LEU A 110 8.35 6.07 -0.61
C LEU A 110 9.70 6.36 0.06
N LYS A 111 10.64 7.00 -0.64
CA LYS A 111 11.93 7.41 -0.06
C LYS A 111 11.77 8.56 0.94
N ARG A 112 10.90 9.50 0.68
CA ARG A 112 10.76 10.76 1.42
C ARG A 112 9.76 10.71 2.56
N SER A 113 8.66 9.96 2.38
CA SER A 113 7.56 9.95 3.35
C SER A 113 7.75 8.86 4.41
N ASP A 114 7.50 9.21 5.67
CA ASP A 114 7.36 8.29 6.79
C ASP A 114 5.89 7.90 7.04
N HIS A 115 4.98 8.53 6.32
CA HIS A 115 3.54 8.25 6.41
C HIS A 115 3.16 6.93 5.74
N PRO A 116 2.01 6.35 6.09
CA PRO A 116 1.49 5.17 5.38
C PRO A 116 1.29 5.47 3.90
N VAL A 117 1.81 4.60 3.04
CA VAL A 117 1.56 4.65 1.60
C VAL A 117 0.82 3.40 1.18
N LEU A 118 -0.37 3.60 0.63
CA LEU A 118 -1.17 2.55 0.03
C LEU A 118 -0.99 2.62 -1.49
N LEU A 119 -0.28 1.65 -2.03
CA LEU A 119 0.00 1.55 -3.46
C LEU A 119 -1.13 0.82 -4.19
N VAL A 120 -1.62 1.44 -5.24
CA VAL A 120 -2.67 0.90 -6.11
C VAL A 120 -2.01 0.43 -7.40
N GLY A 121 -1.94 -0.88 -7.59
CA GLY A 121 -1.38 -1.50 -8.78
C GLY A 121 -2.37 -1.48 -9.96
N PRO A 122 -1.89 -1.79 -11.18
CA PRO A 122 -2.73 -1.80 -12.38
C PRO A 122 -3.83 -2.88 -12.36
N GLY A 123 -3.64 -3.93 -11.54
CA GLY A 123 -4.63 -5.00 -11.34
C GLY A 123 -5.67 -4.70 -10.27
N ALA A 124 -5.53 -3.59 -9.54
CA ALA A 124 -6.42 -3.28 -8.43
C ALA A 124 -7.85 -3.03 -8.91
N LYS A 125 -8.79 -3.60 -8.16
CA LYS A 125 -10.23 -3.46 -8.42
C LYS A 125 -10.85 -2.54 -7.37
N ALA A 126 -11.96 -1.89 -7.73
CA ALA A 126 -12.76 -1.16 -6.76
C ALA A 126 -13.31 -2.14 -5.71
N PHE A 127 -13.26 -1.75 -4.46
CA PHE A 127 -13.83 -2.46 -3.33
C PHE A 127 -15.14 -1.81 -2.91
N THR A 128 -16.05 -2.61 -2.39
CA THR A 128 -17.32 -2.12 -1.86
C THR A 128 -17.22 -1.72 -0.39
N SER A 129 -16.23 -2.22 0.33
CA SER A 129 -15.95 -1.84 1.72
C SER A 129 -14.59 -2.36 2.17
N PHE A 130 -13.92 -1.59 3.03
CA PHE A 130 -12.75 -2.08 3.77
C PHE A 130 -13.10 -2.60 5.16
N LYS A 131 -14.29 -2.29 5.71
CA LYS A 131 -14.68 -2.74 7.06
C LYS A 131 -15.06 -4.20 7.10
N ASN A 132 -14.67 -4.87 8.21
CA ASN A 132 -14.99 -6.26 8.49
C ASN A 132 -14.50 -7.23 7.40
N THR A 133 -13.34 -6.94 6.84
CA THR A 133 -12.70 -7.71 5.78
C THR A 133 -11.38 -8.31 6.27
N THR A 134 -10.63 -8.93 5.37
CA THR A 134 -9.34 -9.54 5.70
C THR A 134 -8.19 -8.70 5.16
N MET A 135 -7.22 -8.41 6.03
CA MET A 135 -5.89 -7.90 5.68
C MET A 135 -4.90 -9.06 5.65
N VAL A 136 -4.12 -9.17 4.58
CA VAL A 136 -2.96 -10.05 4.52
C VAL A 136 -1.74 -9.31 5.01
N VAL A 137 -1.00 -9.87 5.95
CA VAL A 137 0.29 -9.34 6.40
C VAL A 137 1.38 -10.34 6.06
N THR A 138 2.30 -9.96 5.19
CA THR A 138 3.33 -10.88 4.71
C THR A 138 4.57 -10.89 5.61
N THR A 139 5.19 -12.06 5.75
CA THR A 139 6.49 -12.19 6.41
C THR A 139 7.39 -13.19 5.64
N ASP A 140 8.67 -12.84 5.56
CA ASP A 140 9.74 -13.70 5.06
C ASP A 140 10.65 -14.21 6.21
N GLY A 141 10.22 -14.02 7.46
CA GLY A 141 10.98 -14.37 8.66
C GLY A 141 12.09 -13.38 9.02
N SER A 142 12.24 -12.28 8.28
CA SER A 142 13.25 -11.26 8.59
C SER A 142 12.74 -10.24 9.62
N PRO A 143 13.64 -9.62 10.40
CA PRO A 143 13.27 -8.49 11.26
C PRO A 143 12.68 -7.31 10.48
N ILE A 144 13.08 -7.13 9.22
CA ILE A 144 12.58 -6.06 8.34
C ILE A 144 11.10 -6.31 8.02
N SER A 145 10.71 -7.54 7.70
CA SER A 145 9.31 -7.86 7.42
C SER A 145 8.40 -7.62 8.65
N ALA A 146 8.93 -7.77 9.86
CA ALA A 146 8.18 -7.51 11.08
C ALA A 146 7.89 -6.01 11.33
N MET A 147 8.59 -5.10 10.65
CA MET A 147 8.39 -3.64 10.85
C MET A 147 7.01 -3.15 10.40
N ILE A 148 6.32 -3.90 9.54
CA ILE A 148 4.95 -3.57 9.12
C ILE A 148 3.91 -3.81 10.24
N LEU A 149 4.17 -4.70 11.19
CA LEU A 149 3.17 -5.19 12.16
C LEU A 149 2.47 -4.07 12.94
N PRO A 150 3.17 -3.08 13.54
CA PRO A 150 2.50 -2.01 14.29
C PRO A 150 1.58 -1.16 13.40
N ARG A 151 1.97 -0.91 12.16
CA ARG A 151 1.16 -0.15 11.20
C ARG A 151 -0.05 -0.95 10.76
N ALA A 152 0.15 -2.22 10.39
CA ALA A 152 -0.93 -3.13 10.02
C ALA A 152 -1.95 -3.28 11.16
N ALA A 153 -1.50 -3.39 12.41
CA ALA A 153 -2.41 -3.48 13.56
C ALA A 153 -3.27 -2.22 13.73
N ARG A 154 -2.69 -1.02 13.58
CA ARG A 154 -3.47 0.23 13.63
C ARG A 154 -4.56 0.28 12.56
N TRP A 155 -4.22 -0.11 11.34
CA TRP A 155 -5.16 -0.13 10.23
C TRP A 155 -6.22 -1.23 10.39
N ALA A 156 -5.83 -2.43 10.80
CA ALA A 156 -6.75 -3.52 11.06
C ALA A 156 -7.77 -3.16 12.14
N LYS A 157 -7.34 -2.52 13.23
CA LYS A 157 -8.26 -2.02 14.28
C LYS A 157 -9.23 -0.95 13.75
N ALA A 158 -8.70 0.06 13.05
CA ALA A 158 -9.49 1.17 12.53
C ALA A 158 -10.57 0.68 11.54
N LEU A 159 -10.28 -0.37 10.78
CA LEU A 159 -11.16 -0.94 9.76
C LEU A 159 -11.90 -2.21 10.23
N SER A 160 -11.70 -2.64 11.49
CA SER A 160 -12.28 -3.89 12.03
C SER A 160 -11.93 -5.12 11.16
N MET A 161 -10.70 -5.18 10.65
CA MET A 161 -10.23 -6.28 9.81
C MET A 161 -9.74 -7.45 10.64
N SER A 162 -9.97 -8.67 10.17
CA SER A 162 -9.17 -9.83 10.56
C SER A 162 -7.82 -9.83 9.82
N VAL A 163 -6.83 -10.52 10.40
CA VAL A 163 -5.47 -10.57 9.81
C VAL A 163 -5.10 -12.00 9.47
N VAL A 164 -4.57 -12.19 8.26
CA VAL A 164 -3.88 -13.41 7.87
C VAL A 164 -2.39 -13.11 7.75
N VAL A 165 -1.59 -13.70 8.63
CA VAL A 165 -0.13 -13.68 8.53
C VAL A 165 0.28 -14.72 7.50
N LEU A 166 0.74 -14.26 6.34
CA LEU A 166 1.02 -15.07 5.18
C LEU A 166 2.53 -15.21 4.94
N SER A 167 2.98 -16.44 4.84
CA SER A 167 4.34 -16.79 4.42
C SER A 167 4.33 -17.60 3.14
N ALA A 168 5.43 -17.60 2.39
CA ALA A 168 5.56 -18.32 1.14
C ALA A 168 6.77 -19.29 1.17
N THR A 169 6.53 -20.55 0.73
CA THR A 169 7.55 -21.60 0.64
C THR A 169 7.57 -22.23 -0.75
N ALA A 170 8.70 -22.81 -1.12
CA ALA A 170 8.79 -23.68 -2.29
C ALA A 170 8.12 -25.04 -2.01
N ALA A 171 7.90 -25.84 -3.05
CA ALA A 171 7.27 -27.17 -2.97
C ALA A 171 8.00 -28.16 -2.01
N GLY A 172 9.24 -27.91 -1.64
CA GLY A 172 9.99 -28.69 -0.64
C GLY A 172 9.95 -28.12 0.78
N GLY A 173 9.12 -27.09 1.04
CA GLY A 173 9.00 -26.44 2.36
C GLY A 173 10.06 -25.39 2.64
N SER A 174 11.00 -25.14 1.71
CA SER A 174 12.03 -24.10 1.87
C SER A 174 11.40 -22.71 1.75
N PRO A 175 11.64 -21.79 2.71
CA PRO A 175 11.14 -20.42 2.64
C PRO A 175 11.63 -19.68 1.38
N LEU A 176 10.71 -19.05 0.64
CA LEU A 176 11.05 -18.29 -0.57
C LEU A 176 11.79 -16.98 -0.28
N GLY A 177 11.75 -16.49 0.95
CA GLY A 177 12.50 -15.31 1.41
C GLY A 177 13.94 -15.62 1.87
N GLY A 178 14.41 -16.88 1.78
CA GLY A 178 15.76 -17.29 2.19
C GLY A 178 15.98 -17.34 3.70
N ALA A 179 14.91 -17.36 4.50
CA ALA A 179 14.99 -17.65 5.92
C ALA A 179 15.26 -19.14 6.17
N GLU A 180 15.82 -19.45 7.34
CA GLU A 180 15.77 -20.81 7.85
C GLU A 180 14.32 -21.17 8.21
N PRO A 181 13.86 -22.43 7.99
CA PRO A 181 12.47 -22.83 8.25
C PRO A 181 11.99 -22.50 9.66
N ASP A 182 12.80 -22.79 10.67
CA ASP A 182 12.47 -22.51 12.08
C ASP A 182 12.37 -21.01 12.35
N ALA A 183 13.20 -20.20 11.72
CA ALA A 183 13.16 -18.74 11.86
C ALA A 183 11.87 -18.16 11.23
N LEU A 184 11.43 -18.70 10.09
CA LEU A 184 10.17 -18.33 9.47
C LEU A 184 8.97 -18.74 10.35
N ALA A 185 8.97 -19.98 10.84
CA ALA A 185 7.91 -20.48 11.72
C ALA A 185 7.78 -19.61 12.98
N ASN A 186 8.88 -19.31 13.67
CA ASN A 186 8.90 -18.44 14.85
C ASN A 186 8.42 -17.01 14.53
N ALA A 187 8.78 -16.46 13.38
CA ALA A 187 8.33 -15.12 12.97
C ALA A 187 6.81 -15.09 12.70
N VAL A 188 6.28 -16.12 12.04
CA VAL A 188 4.83 -16.26 11.79
C VAL A 188 4.08 -16.36 13.11
N GLU A 189 4.50 -17.24 14.04
CA GLU A 189 3.88 -17.41 15.35
C GLU A 189 3.92 -16.11 16.17
N SER A 190 5.08 -15.44 16.18
CA SER A 190 5.26 -14.16 16.85
C SER A 190 4.35 -13.06 16.28
N ALA A 191 4.16 -13.01 14.99
CA ALA A 191 3.28 -12.06 14.33
C ALA A 191 1.80 -12.31 14.66
N VAL A 192 1.35 -13.57 14.63
CA VAL A 192 -0.02 -13.92 15.06
C VAL A 192 -0.24 -13.55 16.53
N ALA A 193 0.69 -13.91 17.41
CA ALA A 193 0.62 -13.56 18.83
C ALA A 193 0.61 -12.04 19.06
N PHE A 194 1.33 -11.28 18.23
CA PHE A 194 1.30 -9.82 18.27
C PHE A 194 -0.10 -9.29 17.97
N PHE A 195 -0.74 -9.68 16.85
CA PHE A 195 -2.09 -9.22 16.49
C PHE A 195 -3.14 -9.66 17.52
N THR A 196 -3.05 -10.89 18.02
CA THR A 196 -3.96 -11.39 19.06
C THR A 196 -3.86 -10.56 20.36
N ARG A 197 -2.66 -10.20 20.81
CA ARG A 197 -2.45 -9.29 21.96
C ARG A 197 -3.00 -7.90 21.72
N GLU A 198 -2.99 -7.45 20.48
CA GLU A 198 -3.62 -6.20 20.05
C GLU A 198 -5.16 -6.29 19.95
N GLY A 199 -5.77 -7.45 20.24
CA GLY A 199 -7.22 -7.67 20.16
C GLY A 199 -7.73 -7.83 18.74
N ILE A 200 -6.87 -8.23 17.80
CA ILE A 200 -7.20 -8.44 16.39
C ILE A 200 -7.29 -9.95 16.16
N GLU A 201 -8.38 -10.41 15.53
CA GLU A 201 -8.47 -11.80 15.06
C GLU A 201 -7.38 -12.06 14.02
N ALA A 202 -6.49 -13.02 14.30
CA ALA A 202 -5.37 -13.33 13.45
C ALA A 202 -5.12 -14.83 13.34
N ARG A 203 -4.74 -15.28 12.13
CA ARG A 203 -4.32 -16.65 11.86
C ARG A 203 -3.13 -16.69 10.92
N ALA A 204 -2.40 -17.79 10.93
CA ALA A 204 -1.30 -18.05 10.01
C ALA A 204 -1.77 -18.84 8.80
N GLU A 205 -1.16 -18.53 7.67
CA GLU A 205 -1.29 -19.30 6.42
C GLU A 205 0.08 -19.40 5.74
N THR A 206 0.33 -20.52 5.09
CA THR A 206 1.54 -20.71 4.27
C THR A 206 1.13 -21.09 2.85
N VAL A 207 1.59 -20.34 1.88
CA VAL A 207 1.37 -20.64 0.47
C VAL A 207 2.60 -21.31 -0.14
N ILE A 208 2.36 -22.22 -1.07
CA ILE A 208 3.41 -22.90 -1.81
C ILE A 208 3.45 -22.33 -3.22
N GLY A 209 4.63 -21.91 -3.67
CA GLY A 209 4.80 -21.34 -5.02
C GLY A 209 6.23 -21.43 -5.51
N ALA A 210 6.43 -21.04 -6.75
CA ALA A 210 7.76 -20.88 -7.34
C ALA A 210 8.35 -19.47 -7.05
N ASP A 211 7.47 -18.52 -6.79
CA ASP A 211 7.79 -17.12 -6.49
C ASP A 211 6.86 -16.58 -5.40
N ALA A 212 7.44 -15.86 -4.43
CA ALA A 212 6.70 -15.37 -3.29
C ALA A 212 5.65 -14.30 -3.64
N ALA A 213 5.96 -13.42 -4.59
CA ALA A 213 5.04 -12.35 -4.98
C ALA A 213 3.79 -12.90 -5.68
N ASP A 214 3.99 -13.87 -6.58
CA ASP A 214 2.90 -14.51 -7.30
C ASP A 214 2.01 -15.32 -6.34
N ALA A 215 2.61 -16.09 -5.44
CA ALA A 215 1.88 -16.89 -4.46
C ALA A 215 1.07 -16.01 -3.48
N VAL A 216 1.65 -14.90 -3.02
CA VAL A 216 0.94 -13.93 -2.17
C VAL A 216 -0.21 -13.27 -2.91
N ALA A 217 0.02 -12.82 -4.15
CA ALA A 217 -1.03 -12.17 -4.95
C ALA A 217 -2.16 -13.15 -5.30
N GLU A 218 -1.85 -14.39 -5.67
CA GLU A 218 -2.83 -15.41 -5.97
C GLU A 218 -3.71 -15.72 -4.74
N TRP A 219 -3.08 -15.88 -3.57
CA TRP A 219 -3.82 -16.10 -2.33
C TRP A 219 -4.74 -14.92 -2.01
N ALA A 220 -4.20 -13.69 -2.06
CA ALA A 220 -4.97 -12.49 -1.77
C ALA A 220 -6.16 -12.31 -2.73
N ASN A 221 -5.95 -12.56 -4.02
CA ASN A 221 -6.98 -12.46 -5.06
C ASN A 221 -8.07 -13.53 -4.90
N THR A 222 -7.68 -14.78 -4.62
CA THR A 222 -8.60 -15.92 -4.45
C THR A 222 -9.46 -15.79 -3.19
N ASN A 223 -8.88 -15.25 -2.11
CA ASN A 223 -9.58 -15.09 -0.84
C ASN A 223 -10.21 -13.70 -0.67
N ASN A 224 -10.24 -12.87 -1.73
CA ASN A 224 -10.81 -11.52 -1.72
C ASN A 224 -10.27 -10.66 -0.58
N ALA A 225 -8.96 -10.72 -0.33
CA ALA A 225 -8.33 -9.86 0.65
C ALA A 225 -8.53 -8.38 0.26
N ALA A 226 -8.93 -7.55 1.21
CA ALA A 226 -9.17 -6.13 0.93
C ALA A 226 -7.87 -5.32 0.91
N MET A 227 -6.80 -5.84 1.50
CA MET A 227 -5.50 -5.18 1.57
C MET A 227 -4.39 -6.19 1.82
N VAL A 228 -3.23 -5.97 1.21
CA VAL A 228 -1.98 -6.62 1.60
C VAL A 228 -1.11 -5.59 2.32
N ALA A 229 -0.51 -5.96 3.45
CA ALA A 229 0.45 -5.13 4.18
C ALA A 229 1.82 -5.81 4.19
N MET A 230 2.86 -5.09 3.77
CA MET A 230 4.21 -5.64 3.69
C MET A 230 5.28 -4.57 3.85
N ALA A 231 6.47 -4.98 4.32
CA ALA A 231 7.63 -4.11 4.31
C ALA A 231 8.12 -3.90 2.87
N THR A 232 8.71 -2.73 2.59
CA THR A 232 9.22 -2.42 1.25
C THR A 232 10.40 -3.31 0.82
N HIS A 233 11.13 -3.89 1.78
CA HIS A 233 12.26 -4.79 1.56
C HIS A 233 12.19 -5.97 2.53
N GLY A 234 12.74 -7.11 2.11
CA GLY A 234 13.04 -8.24 2.95
C GLY A 234 14.56 -8.35 3.23
N ARG A 235 15.04 -9.56 3.46
CA ARG A 235 16.46 -9.86 3.77
C ARG A 235 17.48 -9.34 2.74
N GLY A 236 17.09 -9.21 1.46
CA GLY A 236 17.96 -8.74 0.38
C GLY A 236 18.20 -7.24 0.33
N GLY A 237 17.79 -6.48 1.32
CA GLY A 237 17.72 -5.01 1.42
C GLY A 237 18.93 -4.23 0.92
N LEU A 238 19.20 -4.30 -0.37
CA LEU A 238 20.16 -3.43 -1.02
C LEU A 238 19.49 -2.11 -1.37
N ALA A 239 19.92 -1.06 -0.71
CA ALA A 239 19.41 0.31 -0.68
C ALA A 239 19.40 1.10 -2.01
N ARG A 240 19.23 0.45 -3.16
CA ARG A 240 19.21 1.14 -4.46
C ARG A 240 17.81 1.47 -4.97
N THR A 241 16.79 0.79 -4.52
CA THR A 241 15.39 1.01 -4.91
C THR A 241 14.54 1.23 -3.66
N ALA A 242 13.50 2.05 -3.75
CA ALA A 242 12.59 2.28 -2.63
C ALA A 242 11.72 1.05 -2.31
N LEU A 243 11.58 0.13 -3.27
CA LEU A 243 10.74 -1.04 -3.17
C LEU A 243 11.51 -2.30 -3.60
N GLY A 244 11.44 -3.37 -2.82
CA GLY A 244 11.98 -4.68 -3.18
C GLY A 244 11.20 -5.32 -4.33
N SER A 245 11.86 -6.23 -5.06
CA SER A 245 11.25 -6.90 -6.22
C SER A 245 9.97 -7.67 -5.88
N THR A 246 9.94 -8.36 -4.74
CA THR A 246 8.76 -9.08 -4.25
C THR A 246 7.61 -8.12 -4.00
N THR A 247 7.84 -7.02 -3.27
CA THR A 247 6.80 -6.03 -2.98
C THR A 247 6.24 -5.41 -4.26
N MET A 248 7.13 -5.04 -5.19
CA MET A 248 6.74 -4.46 -6.47
C MET A 248 5.86 -5.39 -7.31
N ARG A 249 6.24 -6.67 -7.41
CA ARG A 249 5.44 -7.67 -8.14
C ARG A 249 4.13 -7.97 -7.43
N THR A 250 4.12 -8.04 -6.10
CA THR A 250 2.87 -8.18 -5.33
C THR A 250 1.91 -7.03 -5.63
N VAL A 251 2.39 -5.78 -5.60
CA VAL A 251 1.56 -4.61 -5.95
C VAL A 251 1.03 -4.70 -7.39
N HIS A 252 1.84 -5.17 -8.32
CA HIS A 252 1.43 -5.30 -9.72
C HIS A 252 0.35 -6.36 -9.94
N ASN A 253 0.43 -7.49 -9.21
CA ASN A 253 -0.39 -8.68 -9.44
C ASN A 253 -1.62 -8.76 -8.53
N CYS A 254 -1.67 -8.00 -7.42
CA CYS A 254 -2.81 -7.96 -6.52
C CYS A 254 -4.00 -7.21 -7.12
N HIS A 255 -5.21 -7.72 -6.84
CA HIS A 255 -6.46 -7.03 -7.10
C HIS A 255 -6.83 -6.02 -5.99
N CYS A 256 -6.14 -6.06 -4.86
CA CYS A 256 -6.30 -5.14 -3.75
C CYS A 256 -5.10 -4.19 -3.63
N PRO A 257 -5.25 -3.05 -2.96
CA PRO A 257 -4.13 -2.15 -2.67
C PRO A 257 -3.14 -2.79 -1.69
N VAL A 258 -1.90 -2.31 -1.75
CA VAL A 258 -0.81 -2.78 -0.90
C VAL A 258 -0.31 -1.66 0.01
N LEU A 259 -0.50 -1.84 1.32
CA LEU A 259 0.06 -0.95 2.35
C LEU A 259 1.54 -1.27 2.53
N VAL A 260 2.38 -0.28 2.33
CA VAL A 260 3.84 -0.47 2.44
C VAL A 260 4.45 0.33 3.59
N GLN A 261 5.48 -0.26 4.18
CA GLN A 261 6.31 0.35 5.21
C GLN A 261 7.77 0.29 4.78
N LYS A 262 8.43 1.44 4.69
CA LYS A 262 9.89 1.44 4.58
C LYS A 262 10.55 1.08 5.92
N PRO A 263 11.71 0.43 5.92
CA PRO A 263 12.50 0.26 7.14
C PRO A 263 12.82 1.65 7.74
N VAL A 264 12.62 1.79 9.03
CA VAL A 264 13.09 2.97 9.77
C VAL A 264 14.58 2.75 10.01
N GLY A 265 15.40 3.66 9.50
CA GLY A 265 16.85 3.65 9.68
C GLY A 265 17.26 4.05 11.09
#